data_0e03e75042f2c14c6a0da37447f9582b
#
_entry.id   0e03e75042f2c14c6a0da37447f9582b
#
_cell.length_a   1.000
_cell.length_b   1.000
_cell.length_c   1.000
_cell.angle_alpha   90.00
_cell.angle_beta   90.00
_cell.angle_gamma   90.00
#
_symmetry.space_group_name_H-M   'P 1'
#
loop_
_entity.id
_entity.type
_entity.pdbx_description
1 polymer ?
#
loop_
_entity_poly.entity_id
_entity_poly.type
_entity_poly.pdbx_seq_one_letter_code
_entity_poly.pdbx_strand_id
1 'polypeptide(L)'
;AALVLMPTPGRQAAAQSGPLLVNVVEYDIQPGQVDAYLAALTENGAATVKEPGCREFNILVSQKDPNHVLIFEVYDDAAAAQAHRETDHFKKYAATIKDMFVKRDVRPFSSVAMNMKGK
;
A
#
# COMPACT_ATOMS: atom_id res chain seq x y z
N ALA A 1 -2.37 -48.35 8.41
CA ALA A 1 -2.36 -47.40 7.35
C ALA A 1 -2.04 -46.02 7.86
N ALA A 2 -1.11 -45.41 7.24
CA ALA A 2 -0.72 -44.09 7.65
C ALA A 2 -1.73 -43.09 7.19
N LEU A 3 -2.20 -42.33 8.10
CA LEU A 3 -3.06 -41.24 7.74
C LEU A 3 -2.23 -40.01 7.55
N VAL A 4 -2.34 -39.46 6.39
CA VAL A 4 -1.62 -38.25 6.14
C VAL A 4 -2.57 -37.08 6.33
N LEU A 5 -2.25 -36.25 7.25
CA LEU A 5 -3.02 -35.05 7.48
C LEU A 5 -2.47 -33.95 6.66
N MET A 6 -3.28 -33.50 5.77
CA MET A 6 -2.88 -32.44 4.90
C MET A 6 -3.17 -31.11 5.54
N PRO A 7 -2.27 -30.20 5.41
CA PRO A 7 -2.54 -28.87 5.89
C PRO A 7 -3.71 -28.27 5.14
N THR A 8 -4.43 -27.47 5.81
CA THR A 8 -5.56 -26.78 5.21
C THR A 8 -5.06 -25.70 4.30
N PRO A 9 -5.47 -25.73 3.06
CA PRO A 9 -4.92 -24.77 2.10
C PRO A 9 -5.17 -23.33 2.46
N GLY A 10 -6.28 -23.05 3.08
CA GLY A 10 -6.61 -21.66 3.34
C GLY A 10 -5.62 -20.94 4.21
N ARG A 11 -4.82 -21.68 4.94
CA ARG A 11 -3.87 -21.03 5.79
C ARG A 11 -2.65 -20.56 5.11
N GLN A 12 -2.52 -20.86 3.89
CA GLN A 12 -1.34 -20.42 3.18
C GLN A 12 -1.20 -18.93 3.17
N ALA A 13 -2.30 -18.24 3.23
CA ALA A 13 -2.21 -16.80 3.28
C ALA A 13 -1.40 -16.36 4.48
N ALA A 14 -1.57 -17.08 5.58
CA ALA A 14 -0.82 -16.73 6.78
C ALA A 14 0.61 -17.18 6.72
N ALA A 15 0.91 -18.04 5.80
CA ALA A 15 2.25 -18.58 5.71
C ALA A 15 3.17 -17.72 4.87
N GLN A 16 3.00 -16.43 4.96
CA GLN A 16 3.90 -15.51 4.28
C GLN A 16 5.26 -15.64 4.93
N SER A 17 6.02 -16.64 4.51
CA SER A 17 7.31 -16.89 5.10
C SER A 17 8.41 -16.05 4.50
N GLY A 18 8.17 -15.49 3.34
CA GLY A 18 9.15 -14.63 2.70
C GLY A 18 9.00 -13.18 3.12
N PRO A 19 9.94 -12.36 2.70
CA PRO A 19 9.82 -10.93 2.94
C PRO A 19 8.59 -10.37 2.26
N LEU A 20 8.00 -9.39 2.89
CA LEU A 20 6.91 -8.63 2.29
C LEU A 20 7.50 -7.52 1.44
N LEU A 21 6.75 -7.10 0.43
CA LEU A 21 7.14 -5.95 -0.37
C LEU A 21 6.57 -4.70 0.26
N VAL A 22 7.44 -3.73 0.53
CA VAL A 22 7.03 -2.46 1.08
C VAL A 22 7.35 -1.37 0.05
N ASN A 23 6.33 -0.66 -0.40
CA ASN A 23 6.54 0.48 -1.27
C ASN A 23 6.43 1.75 -0.43
N VAL A 24 7.48 2.54 -0.47
CA VAL A 24 7.49 3.87 0.15
C VAL A 24 7.32 4.86 -0.97
N VAL A 25 6.19 5.54 -0.97
CA VAL A 25 5.84 6.47 -2.04
C VAL A 25 5.74 7.86 -1.45
N GLU A 26 6.46 8.81 -2.04
CA GLU A 26 6.43 10.18 -1.56
C GLU A 26 5.95 11.11 -2.65
N TYR A 27 5.13 12.08 -2.25
CA TYR A 27 4.62 13.08 -3.15
C TYR A 27 4.87 14.46 -2.57
N ASP A 28 5.28 15.40 -3.43
CA ASP A 28 5.20 16.81 -3.11
C ASP A 28 3.98 17.35 -3.83
N ILE A 29 3.00 17.81 -3.08
CA ILE A 29 1.71 18.20 -3.62
C ILE A 29 1.74 19.69 -3.94
N GLN A 30 1.09 20.06 -5.03
CA GLN A 30 0.97 21.46 -5.42
C GLN A 30 0.28 22.28 -4.33
N PRO A 31 0.73 23.51 -4.10
CA PRO A 31 0.06 24.38 -3.13
C PRO A 31 -1.43 24.47 -3.43
N GLY A 32 -2.23 24.34 -2.38
CA GLY A 32 -3.69 24.42 -2.50
C GLY A 32 -4.36 23.13 -2.92
N GLN A 33 -3.60 22.07 -3.23
CA GLN A 33 -4.19 20.81 -3.70
C GLN A 33 -4.17 19.69 -2.64
N VAL A 34 -3.58 19.95 -1.47
CA VAL A 34 -3.34 18.85 -0.53
C VAL A 34 -4.65 18.24 -0.01
N ASP A 35 -5.67 19.06 0.24
CA ASP A 35 -6.92 18.50 0.75
C ASP A 35 -7.59 17.60 -0.28
N ALA A 36 -7.63 18.06 -1.54
CA ALA A 36 -8.21 17.26 -2.61
C ALA A 36 -7.39 15.98 -2.85
N TYR A 37 -6.08 16.12 -2.77
CA TYR A 37 -5.20 14.96 -2.92
C TYR A 37 -5.43 13.93 -1.81
N LEU A 38 -5.48 14.38 -0.56
CA LEU A 38 -5.68 13.47 0.56
C LEU A 38 -7.05 12.79 0.50
N ALA A 39 -8.07 13.49 0.01
CA ALA A 39 -9.38 12.88 -0.16
C ALA A 39 -9.33 11.73 -1.17
N ALA A 40 -8.68 11.97 -2.32
CA ALA A 40 -8.53 10.93 -3.33
C ALA A 40 -7.70 9.76 -2.82
N LEU A 41 -6.62 10.06 -2.11
CA LEU A 41 -5.74 9.04 -1.57
C LEU A 41 -6.42 8.21 -0.49
N THR A 42 -7.20 8.85 0.37
CA THR A 42 -7.93 8.16 1.44
C THR A 42 -8.94 7.18 0.84
N GLU A 43 -9.65 7.60 -0.20
CA GLU A 43 -10.59 6.72 -0.87
C GLU A 43 -9.86 5.51 -1.47
N ASN A 44 -8.75 5.76 -2.15
CA ASN A 44 -7.96 4.69 -2.74
C ASN A 44 -7.43 3.74 -1.67
N GLY A 45 -6.93 4.28 -0.57
CA GLY A 45 -6.37 3.45 0.51
C GLY A 45 -7.40 2.54 1.15
N ALA A 46 -8.60 3.05 1.35
CA ALA A 46 -9.68 2.25 1.93
C ALA A 46 -10.04 1.06 1.05
N ALA A 47 -10.01 1.25 -0.26
CA ALA A 47 -10.26 0.16 -1.20
C ALA A 47 -9.05 -0.77 -1.31
N THR A 48 -7.85 -0.21 -1.28
CA THR A 48 -6.62 -0.97 -1.45
C THR A 48 -6.43 -1.99 -0.34
N VAL A 49 -6.71 -1.62 0.90
CA VAL A 49 -6.48 -2.52 2.02
C VAL A 49 -7.41 -3.73 1.97
N LYS A 50 -8.46 -3.69 1.15
CA LYS A 50 -9.36 -4.82 0.95
C LYS A 50 -8.87 -5.77 -0.14
N GLU A 51 -7.84 -5.42 -0.86
CA GLU A 51 -7.25 -6.33 -1.88
C GLU A 51 -6.61 -7.51 -1.19
N PRO A 52 -6.75 -8.72 -1.75
CA PRO A 52 -6.23 -9.92 -1.08
C PRO A 52 -4.74 -9.86 -0.74
N GLY A 53 -3.95 -9.24 -1.58
CA GLY A 53 -2.51 -9.20 -1.39
C GLY A 53 -1.99 -7.96 -0.68
N CYS A 54 -2.86 -7.06 -0.24
CA CYS A 54 -2.43 -5.86 0.47
C CYS A 54 -2.52 -6.08 1.97
N ARG A 55 -1.43 -5.79 2.68
CA ARG A 55 -1.36 -5.95 4.12
C ARG A 55 -1.62 -4.66 4.86
N GLU A 56 -1.10 -3.55 4.35
CA GLU A 56 -1.23 -2.25 4.98
C GLU A 56 -1.20 -1.18 3.92
N PHE A 57 -1.92 -0.11 4.20
CA PHE A 57 -1.87 1.08 3.35
C PHE A 57 -1.98 2.28 4.28
N ASN A 58 -0.87 2.96 4.50
CA ASN A 58 -0.77 4.02 5.51
C ASN A 58 -0.44 5.34 4.85
N ILE A 59 -1.12 6.38 5.26
CA ILE A 59 -0.97 7.72 4.71
C ILE A 59 -0.39 8.61 5.79
N LEU A 60 0.74 9.23 5.51
CA LEU A 60 1.44 10.08 6.46
C LEU A 60 1.71 11.43 5.83
N VAL A 61 1.64 12.46 6.63
CA VAL A 61 1.94 13.82 6.19
C VAL A 61 3.11 14.33 7.03
N SER A 62 4.05 14.99 6.38
CA SER A 62 5.21 15.53 7.06
C SER A 62 4.77 16.58 8.09
N GLN A 63 5.36 16.50 9.28
CA GLN A 63 5.06 17.50 10.30
C GLN A 63 5.69 18.86 9.98
N LYS A 64 6.64 18.88 9.06
CA LYS A 64 7.33 20.11 8.68
C LYS A 64 6.79 20.72 7.40
N ASP A 65 6.13 19.93 6.58
CA ASP A 65 5.64 20.38 5.29
C ASP A 65 4.30 19.71 4.99
N PRO A 66 3.18 20.42 5.15
CA PRO A 66 1.87 19.81 4.94
C PRO A 66 1.62 19.38 3.50
N ASN A 67 2.44 19.81 2.56
CA ASN A 67 2.31 19.39 1.16
C ASN A 67 3.15 18.16 0.83
N HIS A 68 3.88 17.63 1.79
CA HIS A 68 4.70 16.44 1.58
C HIS A 68 4.01 15.24 2.21
N VAL A 69 3.62 14.28 1.38
CA VAL A 69 2.86 13.11 1.81
C VAL A 69 3.67 11.86 1.52
N LEU A 70 3.68 10.95 2.48
CA LEU A 70 4.33 9.66 2.33
C LEU A 70 3.29 8.57 2.46
N ILE A 71 3.32 7.60 1.55
CA ILE A 71 2.46 6.43 1.61
C ILE A 71 3.34 5.23 1.91
N PHE A 72 2.95 4.46 2.91
CA PHE A 72 3.67 3.26 3.30
C PHE A 72 2.75 2.09 3.01
N GLU A 73 3.05 1.36 1.93
CA GLU A 73 2.19 0.30 1.42
C GLU A 73 2.89 -1.04 1.56
N VAL A 74 2.20 -2.03 2.07
CA VAL A 74 2.77 -3.35 2.28
C VAL A 74 1.95 -4.38 1.51
N TYR A 75 2.61 -5.14 0.67
CA TYR A 75 1.99 -6.19 -0.15
C TYR A 75 2.68 -7.52 0.11
N ASP A 76 1.96 -8.60 -0.17
CA ASP A 76 2.52 -9.94 -0.06
C ASP A 76 3.78 -10.10 -0.91
N ASP A 77 3.74 -9.57 -2.13
CA ASP A 77 4.83 -9.74 -3.09
C ASP A 77 4.64 -8.77 -4.26
N ALA A 78 5.53 -8.86 -5.23
CA ALA A 78 5.47 -7.99 -6.40
C ALA A 78 4.22 -8.22 -7.22
N ALA A 79 3.72 -9.45 -7.27
CA ALA A 79 2.50 -9.76 -8.03
C ALA A 79 1.30 -9.04 -7.41
N ALA A 80 1.22 -8.99 -6.09
CA ALA A 80 0.14 -8.28 -5.41
C ALA A 80 0.21 -6.78 -5.68
N ALA A 81 1.41 -6.21 -5.68
CA ALA A 81 1.59 -4.79 -5.99
C ALA A 81 1.20 -4.51 -7.45
N GLN A 82 1.52 -5.42 -8.35
CA GLN A 82 1.12 -5.27 -9.74
C GLN A 82 -0.40 -5.34 -9.88
N ALA A 83 -1.03 -6.29 -9.20
CA ALA A 83 -2.49 -6.42 -9.24
C ALA A 83 -3.17 -5.15 -8.73
N HIS A 84 -2.59 -4.53 -7.69
CA HIS A 84 -3.09 -3.26 -7.17
C HIS A 84 -3.17 -2.20 -8.27
N ARG A 85 -2.14 -2.09 -9.07
CA ARG A 85 -2.09 -1.05 -10.12
C ARG A 85 -3.11 -1.28 -11.22
N GLU A 86 -3.69 -2.46 -11.30
CA GLU A 86 -4.68 -2.78 -12.32
C GLU A 86 -6.12 -2.65 -11.82
N THR A 87 -6.31 -2.28 -10.57
CA THR A 87 -7.64 -2.12 -10.01
C THR A 87 -8.29 -0.83 -10.49
N ASP A 88 -9.62 -0.83 -10.48
CA ASP A 88 -10.37 0.35 -10.85
C ASP A 88 -10.12 1.51 -9.89
N HIS A 89 -10.00 1.21 -8.60
CA HIS A 89 -9.78 2.29 -7.64
C HIS A 89 -8.40 2.93 -7.80
N PHE A 90 -7.38 2.15 -8.15
CA PHE A 90 -6.07 2.75 -8.42
C PHE A 90 -6.11 3.62 -9.66
N LYS A 91 -6.77 3.15 -10.72
CA LYS A 91 -6.86 3.90 -11.97
C LYS A 91 -7.62 5.21 -11.77
N LYS A 92 -8.69 5.16 -10.98
CA LYS A 92 -9.42 6.37 -10.63
C LYS A 92 -8.55 7.35 -9.86
N TYR A 93 -7.83 6.85 -8.87
CA TYR A 93 -6.91 7.67 -8.09
C TYR A 93 -5.87 8.31 -9.00
N ALA A 94 -5.21 7.51 -9.83
CA ALA A 94 -4.15 8.01 -10.70
C ALA A 94 -4.67 9.11 -11.63
N ALA A 95 -5.85 8.92 -12.19
CA ALA A 95 -6.46 9.92 -13.08
C ALA A 95 -6.81 11.19 -12.32
N THR A 96 -7.33 11.05 -11.11
CA THR A 96 -7.75 12.20 -10.31
C THR A 96 -6.57 13.07 -9.91
N ILE A 97 -5.44 12.46 -9.54
CA ILE A 97 -4.33 13.21 -8.94
C ILE A 97 -3.29 13.67 -9.94
N LYS A 98 -3.44 13.35 -11.21
CA LYS A 98 -2.34 13.51 -12.18
C LYS A 98 -1.77 14.92 -12.25
N ASP A 99 -2.56 15.94 -11.96
CA ASP A 99 -2.10 17.33 -12.01
C ASP A 99 -1.98 17.96 -10.63
N MET A 100 -2.03 17.15 -9.58
CA MET A 100 -2.03 17.66 -8.20
C MET A 100 -0.66 17.67 -7.56
N PHE A 101 0.35 17.04 -8.17
CA PHE A 101 1.66 16.93 -7.53
C PHE A 101 2.76 17.53 -8.39
N VAL A 102 3.82 17.95 -7.71
CA VAL A 102 5.01 18.50 -8.34
C VAL A 102 6.05 17.41 -8.55
N LYS A 103 6.12 16.49 -7.60
CA LYS A 103 7.14 15.44 -7.60
C LYS A 103 6.57 14.19 -6.98
N ARG A 104 7.00 13.05 -7.50
CA ARG A 104 6.64 11.74 -6.96
C ARG A 104 7.88 10.85 -6.96
N ASP A 105 8.03 10.08 -5.91
CA ASP A 105 9.12 9.13 -5.79
C ASP A 105 8.57 7.82 -5.25
N VAL A 106 8.93 6.70 -5.88
CA VAL A 106 8.48 5.37 -5.47
C VAL A 106 9.70 4.51 -5.21
N ARG A 107 9.82 4.01 -3.99
CA ARG A 107 10.96 3.19 -3.60
C ARG A 107 10.49 1.87 -3.01
N PRO A 108 10.87 0.75 -3.63
CA PRO A 108 10.50 -0.55 -3.10
C PRO A 108 11.55 -1.06 -2.11
N PHE A 109 11.05 -1.71 -1.06
CA PHE A 109 11.88 -2.31 -0.03
C PHE A 109 11.37 -3.71 0.26
N SER A 110 12.26 -4.57 0.76
CA SER A 110 11.86 -5.87 1.29
C SER A 110 11.84 -5.77 2.81
N SER A 111 10.82 -6.33 3.42
CA SER A 111 10.76 -6.31 4.87
C SER A 111 11.82 -7.22 5.46
N VAL A 112 12.35 -6.81 6.60
CA VAL A 112 13.23 -7.65 7.39
C VAL A 112 12.51 -8.06 8.67
N ALA A 113 11.89 -7.10 9.31
CA ALA A 113 11.11 -7.35 10.52
C ALA A 113 10.04 -6.27 10.62
N MET A 114 8.79 -6.69 10.70
CA MET A 114 7.66 -5.79 10.81
C MET A 114 7.07 -5.94 12.20
N ASN A 115 7.58 -5.13 13.12
CA ASN A 115 7.15 -5.21 14.51
C ASN A 115 6.01 -4.25 14.75
N MET A 116 4.93 -4.77 15.31
CA MET A 116 3.79 -3.95 15.62
C MET A 116 3.22 -4.40 16.95
N LYS A 117 3.02 -3.45 17.83
CA LYS A 117 2.42 -3.76 19.10
C LYS A 117 0.94 -4.07 18.90
N GLY A 118 0.49 -5.13 19.54
CA GLY A 118 -0.92 -5.49 19.47
C GLY A 118 -1.80 -4.44 20.14
N LYS A 119 -3.06 -4.46 19.81
CA LYS A 119 -3.99 -3.48 20.36
C LYS A 119 -4.34 -3.75 21.79
#